data_454498fd6f63f30034cb0980bf051594
#
_entry.id   454498fd6f63f30034cb0980bf051594
#
_cell.length_a   1.000
_cell.length_b   1.000
_cell.length_c   1.000
_cell.angle_alpha   90.00
_cell.angle_beta   90.00
_cell.angle_gamma   90.00
#
_symmetry.space_group_name_H-M   'P 1'
#
loop_
_entity.id
_entity.type
_entity.pdbx_description
1 polymer ?
#
loop_
_entity_poly.entity_id
_entity_poly.type
_entity_poly.pdbx_seq_one_letter_code
_entity_poly.pdbx_strand_id
1 'polypeptide(L)'
;NLPSFIGFSNSIQSMSDDSVTIANATTAVTFLTTTGTVATALADGTVNGQLKFIVNTVDGGSSEMTPVDPLGWADIDFVTAGDSATFMWTGSIGWACIASHNALADTGVVEAAQD
;
A
#
# COMPACT_ATOMS: atom_id res chain seq x y z
N ASN A 1 5.14 -31.66 -8.94
CA ASN A 1 3.85 -31.43 -8.35
C ASN A 1 3.65 -29.95 -8.08
N LEU A 2 2.71 -29.35 -8.74
CA LEU A 2 2.50 -27.92 -8.66
C LEU A 2 1.56 -27.56 -7.50
N PRO A 3 1.82 -26.46 -6.80
CA PRO A 3 0.87 -25.99 -5.80
C PRO A 3 -0.43 -25.59 -6.47
N SER A 4 -1.52 -25.72 -5.73
CA SER A 4 -2.83 -25.33 -6.23
C SER A 4 -3.14 -23.85 -5.99
N PHE A 5 -2.18 -23.08 -5.50
CA PHE A 5 -2.36 -21.65 -5.25
C PHE A 5 -1.12 -20.89 -5.67
N ILE A 6 -1.28 -19.58 -5.83
CA ILE A 6 -0.21 -18.67 -6.23
C ILE A 6 0.29 -17.92 -5.00
N GLY A 7 1.61 -17.82 -4.87
CA GLY A 7 2.22 -17.01 -3.83
C GLY A 7 3.35 -16.17 -4.40
N PHE A 8 3.79 -15.21 -3.61
CA PHE A 8 4.84 -14.27 -4.00
C PHE A 8 6.03 -14.35 -3.05
N SER A 9 6.39 -15.54 -2.59
CA SER A 9 7.39 -15.71 -1.53
C SER A 9 8.75 -15.11 -1.89
N ASN A 10 9.06 -14.96 -3.18
CA ASN A 10 10.32 -14.34 -3.62
C ASN A 10 10.16 -12.86 -3.94
N SER A 11 9.03 -12.28 -3.64
CA SER A 11 8.74 -10.89 -4.00
C SER A 11 8.02 -10.18 -2.85
N ILE A 12 8.60 -10.29 -1.65
CA ILE A 12 8.04 -9.69 -0.44
C ILE A 12 9.07 -8.75 0.17
N GLN A 13 8.65 -7.54 0.45
CA GLN A 13 9.38 -6.60 1.30
C GLN A 13 8.79 -6.67 2.70
N SER A 14 9.63 -6.83 3.72
CA SER A 14 9.24 -6.62 5.11
C SER A 14 9.65 -5.21 5.49
N MET A 15 8.68 -4.39 5.87
CA MET A 15 8.88 -2.97 6.10
C MET A 15 8.38 -2.59 7.48
N SER A 16 9.24 -1.93 8.25
CA SER A 16 8.85 -1.32 9.51
C SER A 16 8.84 0.19 9.33
N ASP A 17 7.76 0.81 9.73
CA ASP A 17 7.58 2.25 9.52
C ASP A 17 8.51 3.11 10.40
N ASP A 18 9.27 2.51 11.30
CA ASP A 18 10.25 3.24 12.11
C ASP A 18 11.67 3.15 11.53
N SER A 19 11.91 2.33 10.54
CA SER A 19 13.24 2.16 9.97
C SER A 19 13.28 2.25 8.47
N VAL A 20 12.23 1.79 7.78
CA VAL A 20 12.12 1.86 6.33
C VAL A 20 10.77 2.50 6.03
N THR A 21 10.80 3.70 5.49
CA THR A 21 9.59 4.50 5.31
C THR A 21 9.06 4.50 3.87
N ILE A 22 9.70 3.76 2.97
CA ILE A 22 9.28 3.70 1.57
C ILE A 22 9.01 2.26 1.17
N ALA A 23 7.77 1.96 0.84
CA ALA A 23 7.42 0.71 0.19
C ALA A 23 7.99 0.73 -1.22
N ASN A 24 8.76 -0.28 -1.59
CA ASN A 24 9.39 -0.33 -2.90
C ASN A 24 8.42 -0.84 -3.96
N ALA A 25 8.77 -0.61 -5.22
CA ALA A 25 8.01 -1.11 -6.35
C ALA A 25 8.68 -2.31 -7.03
N THR A 26 9.74 -2.84 -6.43
CA THR A 26 10.46 -3.99 -7.00
C THR A 26 9.97 -5.32 -6.45
N THR A 27 9.13 -5.29 -5.42
CA THR A 27 8.47 -6.48 -4.89
C THR A 27 6.97 -6.38 -5.12
N ALA A 28 6.30 -7.52 -5.26
CA ALA A 28 4.86 -7.55 -5.45
C ALA A 28 4.11 -7.22 -4.16
N VAL A 29 4.69 -7.55 -3.01
CA VAL A 29 4.02 -7.47 -1.71
C VAL A 29 4.91 -6.73 -0.73
N THR A 30 4.31 -5.90 0.10
CA THR A 30 4.95 -5.35 1.30
C THR A 30 4.15 -5.78 2.52
N PHE A 31 4.82 -6.43 3.48
CA PHE A 31 4.27 -6.64 4.82
C PHE A 31 4.76 -5.49 5.69
N LEU A 32 3.82 -4.69 6.14
CA LEU A 32 4.09 -3.49 6.92
C LEU A 32 3.90 -3.78 8.41
N THR A 33 4.87 -3.35 9.20
CA THR A 33 4.75 -3.36 10.65
C THR A 33 4.64 -1.92 11.12
N THR A 34 3.51 -1.55 11.72
CA THR A 34 3.32 -0.20 12.25
C THR A 34 3.79 -0.18 13.70
N THR A 35 4.64 0.78 14.04
CA THR A 35 5.26 0.86 15.37
C THR A 35 5.00 2.18 16.08
N GLY A 36 4.44 3.15 15.39
CA GLY A 36 4.11 4.45 15.94
C GLY A 36 3.26 5.18 14.93
N THR A 37 3.19 6.50 15.06
CA THR A 37 2.49 7.31 14.05
C THR A 37 3.54 7.89 13.12
N VAL A 38 3.67 7.32 11.95
CA VAL A 38 4.75 7.64 11.01
C VAL A 38 4.17 7.82 9.61
N ALA A 39 4.69 8.80 8.89
CA ALA A 39 4.39 8.99 7.48
C ALA A 39 5.26 8.07 6.64
N THR A 40 4.66 7.34 5.72
CA THR A 40 5.37 6.47 4.80
C THR A 40 5.05 6.84 3.36
N ALA A 41 5.71 6.20 2.42
CA ALA A 41 5.51 6.47 0.99
C ALA A 41 5.49 5.15 0.21
N LEU A 42 5.04 5.23 -1.04
CA LEU A 42 5.10 4.13 -2.00
C LEU A 42 5.83 4.65 -3.22
N ALA A 43 6.91 3.97 -3.59
CA ALA A 43 7.71 4.33 -4.77
C ALA A 43 6.92 4.10 -6.05
N ASP A 44 7.28 4.85 -7.09
CA ASP A 44 6.65 4.69 -8.40
C ASP A 44 6.83 3.28 -8.95
N GLY A 45 5.84 2.84 -9.71
CA GLY A 45 5.92 1.59 -10.44
C GLY A 45 6.87 1.67 -11.63
N THR A 46 7.12 0.55 -12.24
CA THR A 46 8.07 0.45 -13.34
C THR A 46 7.46 -0.09 -14.62
N VAL A 47 6.31 -0.75 -14.53
CA VAL A 47 5.66 -1.41 -15.66
C VAL A 47 4.17 -1.11 -15.63
N ASN A 48 3.59 -0.73 -16.76
CA ASN A 48 2.16 -0.49 -16.85
C ASN A 48 1.38 -1.73 -16.44
N GLY A 49 0.38 -1.54 -15.59
CA GLY A 49 -0.42 -2.64 -15.08
C GLY A 49 0.21 -3.39 -13.91
N GLN A 50 1.35 -2.93 -13.42
CA GLN A 50 2.03 -3.54 -12.27
C GLN A 50 1.12 -3.49 -11.04
N LEU A 51 1.04 -4.60 -10.33
CA LEU A 51 0.27 -4.69 -9.09
C LEU A 51 1.18 -4.59 -7.88
N LYS A 52 0.70 -3.92 -6.84
CA LYS A 52 1.37 -3.85 -5.56
C LYS A 52 0.37 -4.13 -4.45
N PHE A 53 0.71 -5.08 -3.59
CA PHE A 53 -0.12 -5.46 -2.45
C PHE A 53 0.58 -5.02 -1.17
N ILE A 54 -0.13 -4.35 -0.29
CA ILE A 54 0.39 -3.94 1.02
C ILE A 54 -0.54 -4.47 2.09
N VAL A 55 0.02 -5.13 3.08
CA VAL A 55 -0.72 -5.68 4.22
C VAL A 55 -0.05 -5.21 5.50
N ASN A 56 -0.83 -4.58 6.38
CA ASN A 56 -0.38 -4.26 7.72
C ASN A 56 -0.52 -5.50 8.60
N THR A 57 0.57 -5.94 9.20
CA THR A 57 0.60 -7.22 9.90
C THR A 57 0.57 -7.09 11.43
N VAL A 58 0.69 -5.87 11.96
CA VAL A 58 0.81 -5.66 13.41
C VAL A 58 0.04 -4.41 13.85
N ASP A 59 -0.64 -4.50 14.98
CA ASP A 59 -1.30 -3.37 15.64
C ASP A 59 -0.30 -2.64 16.53
N GLY A 60 0.57 -1.87 15.95
CA GLY A 60 1.61 -1.18 16.73
C GLY A 60 1.54 0.32 16.67
N GLY A 61 0.65 0.86 15.85
CA GLY A 61 0.54 2.29 15.64
C GLY A 61 -0.24 2.58 14.37
N SER A 62 0.13 3.65 13.67
CA SER A 62 -0.50 3.96 12.38
C SER A 62 0.55 4.43 11.38
N SER A 63 0.32 4.12 10.12
CA SER A 63 1.16 4.56 9.03
C SER A 63 0.28 5.24 7.98
N GLU A 64 0.47 6.54 7.80
CA GLU A 64 -0.15 7.27 6.70
C GLU A 64 0.79 7.16 5.50
N MET A 65 0.36 6.42 4.49
CA MET A 65 1.17 6.20 3.30
C MET A 65 0.73 7.15 2.19
N THR A 66 1.66 7.99 1.76
CA THR A 66 1.45 8.91 0.64
C THR A 66 2.34 8.44 -0.51
N PRO A 67 1.78 7.88 -1.56
CA PRO A 67 2.59 7.50 -2.72
C PRO A 67 3.26 8.70 -3.35
N VAL A 68 4.37 8.45 -4.05
CA VAL A 68 5.02 9.52 -4.80
C VAL A 68 4.08 10.06 -5.87
N ASP A 69 3.36 9.15 -6.54
CA ASP A 69 2.39 9.54 -7.57
C ASP A 69 1.08 8.79 -7.38
N PRO A 70 0.17 9.29 -6.51
CA PRO A 70 -1.16 8.71 -6.43
C PRO A 70 -2.06 9.21 -7.56
N LEU A 71 -2.92 8.36 -8.08
CA LEU A 71 -3.84 8.72 -9.13
C LEU A 71 -5.26 8.77 -8.59
N GLY A 72 -5.80 9.97 -8.42
CA GLY A 72 -7.18 10.17 -8.00
C GLY A 72 -7.43 10.05 -6.51
N TRP A 73 -6.37 9.95 -5.71
CA TRP A 73 -6.44 9.88 -4.25
C TRP A 73 -5.16 10.48 -3.67
N ALA A 74 -5.07 10.66 -2.37
CA ALA A 74 -3.92 11.34 -1.77
C ALA A 74 -3.08 10.40 -0.91
N ASP A 75 -3.68 9.72 0.04
CA ASP A 75 -2.97 8.88 0.98
C ASP A 75 -3.88 7.77 1.50
N ILE A 76 -3.31 6.85 2.26
CA ILE A 76 -4.06 5.74 2.86
C ILE A 76 -3.44 5.42 4.21
N ASP A 77 -4.28 5.15 5.20
CA ASP A 77 -3.84 4.84 6.56
C ASP A 77 -3.92 3.35 6.84
N PHE A 78 -2.83 2.80 7.36
CA PHE A 78 -2.77 1.44 7.86
C PHE A 78 -2.65 1.51 9.38
N VAL A 79 -3.61 0.96 10.11
CA VAL A 79 -3.69 1.09 11.56
C VAL A 79 -3.73 -0.26 12.25
N THR A 80 -4.65 -1.14 11.87
CA THR A 80 -4.84 -2.42 12.52
C THR A 80 -4.25 -3.56 11.70
N ALA A 81 -3.91 -4.65 12.36
CA ALA A 81 -3.48 -5.85 11.65
C ALA A 81 -4.58 -6.31 10.69
N GLY A 82 -4.20 -6.59 9.45
CA GLY A 82 -5.12 -6.97 8.41
C GLY A 82 -5.54 -5.82 7.49
N ASP A 83 -5.31 -4.57 7.88
CA ASP A 83 -5.53 -3.45 6.97
C ASP A 83 -4.68 -3.68 5.73
N SER A 84 -5.26 -3.54 4.55
CA SER A 84 -4.57 -3.89 3.32
C SER A 84 -5.09 -3.09 2.13
N ALA A 85 -4.28 -3.03 1.10
CA ALA A 85 -4.65 -2.35 -0.14
C ALA A 85 -3.94 -2.97 -1.33
N THR A 86 -4.58 -2.86 -2.49
CA THR A 86 -4.03 -3.28 -3.77
C THR A 86 -4.00 -2.09 -4.71
N PHE A 87 -2.85 -1.85 -5.31
CA PHE A 87 -2.64 -0.73 -6.21
C PHE A 87 -2.22 -1.23 -7.59
N MET A 88 -2.58 -0.49 -8.63
CA MET A 88 -2.13 -0.77 -9.98
C MET A 88 -1.40 0.46 -10.54
N TRP A 89 -0.20 0.24 -11.05
CA TRP A 89 0.57 1.30 -11.72
C TRP A 89 0.01 1.55 -13.11
N THR A 90 -0.31 2.79 -13.38
CA THR A 90 -0.95 3.19 -14.64
C THR A 90 0.03 3.91 -15.56
N GLY A 91 1.32 3.74 -15.34
CA GLY A 91 2.34 4.42 -16.10
C GLY A 91 2.60 5.81 -15.53
N SER A 92 2.84 6.78 -16.38
CA SER A 92 3.23 8.12 -15.97
C SER A 92 2.16 8.88 -15.17
N ILE A 93 0.95 8.34 -15.05
CA ILE A 93 -0.13 9.04 -14.33
C ILE A 93 -0.35 8.52 -12.90
N GLY A 94 0.35 7.46 -12.49
CA GLY A 94 0.45 7.12 -11.08
C GLY A 94 -0.22 5.81 -10.68
N TRP A 95 -0.29 5.61 -9.35
CA TRP A 95 -0.90 4.43 -8.74
C TRP A 95 -2.41 4.63 -8.56
N ALA A 96 -3.20 3.75 -9.16
CA ALA A 96 -4.62 3.65 -8.85
C ALA A 96 -4.82 2.73 -7.65
N CYS A 97 -5.73 3.10 -6.74
CA CYS A 97 -6.10 2.21 -5.64
C CYS A 97 -7.26 1.35 -6.12
N ILE A 98 -7.01 0.05 -6.32
CA ILE A 98 -7.99 -0.87 -6.90
C ILE A 98 -8.93 -1.39 -5.84
N ALA A 99 -8.40 -1.73 -4.66
CA ALA A 99 -9.19 -2.29 -3.57
C ALA A 99 -8.47 -2.03 -2.26
N SER A 100 -9.23 -2.01 -1.17
CA SER A 100 -8.67 -1.91 0.16
C SER A 100 -9.58 -2.61 1.15
N HIS A 101 -8.99 -3.05 2.27
CA HIS A 101 -9.73 -3.63 3.38
C HIS A 101 -9.42 -2.84 4.64
N ASN A 102 -10.44 -2.23 5.21
CA ASN A 102 -10.39 -1.48 6.46
C ASN A 102 -9.40 -0.31 6.44
N ALA A 103 -8.84 -0.01 5.29
CA ALA A 103 -7.99 1.15 5.04
C ALA A 103 -8.60 1.88 3.86
N LEU A 104 -8.99 3.12 4.04
CA LEU A 104 -9.65 3.88 2.99
C LEU A 104 -8.68 4.89 2.39
N ALA A 105 -8.57 4.86 1.09
CA ALA A 105 -7.79 5.85 0.36
C ALA A 105 -8.47 7.21 0.50
N ASP A 106 -7.71 8.19 0.95
CA ASP A 106 -8.19 9.55 1.11
C ASP A 106 -7.96 10.30 -0.19
N THR A 107 -9.01 10.90 -0.73
CA THR A 107 -8.92 11.64 -1.97
C THR A 107 -8.41 13.07 -1.78
N GLY A 108 -8.31 13.54 -0.54
CA GLY A 108 -7.98 14.93 -0.26
C GLY A 108 -9.14 15.87 -0.50
N VAL A 109 -10.33 15.34 -0.73
CA VAL A 109 -11.54 16.13 -0.97
C VAL A 109 -12.55 15.83 0.12
N VAL A 110 -13.30 16.85 0.55
CA VAL A 110 -14.36 16.63 1.51
C VAL A 110 -15.48 15.85 0.84
N GLU A 111 -15.75 14.65 1.37
CA GLU A 111 -16.70 13.70 0.78
C GLU A 111 -18.05 13.79 1.47
N ALA A 112 -18.57 15.00 1.65
CA ALA A 112 -19.80 15.20 2.41
C ALA A 112 -20.99 14.42 1.85
N ALA A 113 -20.99 14.14 0.57
CA ALA A 113 -22.05 13.39 -0.08
C ALA A 113 -21.72 11.90 -0.24
N GLN A 114 -20.62 11.47 0.33
CA GLN A 114 -20.17 10.09 0.24
C GLN A 114 -20.95 9.25 1.24
N ASP A 115 -21.82 8.44 0.82
CA ASP A 115 -22.65 7.65 1.72
C ASP A 115 -22.55 6.16 1.44
#